data_ed6fd87eb4a20cf3579783ddff34d247
#
_entry.id   ed6fd87eb4a20cf3579783ddff34d247
#
_cell.length_a   1.000
_cell.length_b   1.000
_cell.length_c   1.000
_cell.angle_alpha   90.00
_cell.angle_beta   90.00
_cell.angle_gamma   90.00
#
_symmetry.space_group_name_H-M   'P 1'
#
loop_
_entity.id
_entity.type
_entity.pdbx_description
1 polymer ?
#
loop_
_entity_poly.entity_id
_entity_poly.type
_entity_poly.pdbx_seq_one_letter_code
_entity_poly.pdbx_strand_id
1 'polypeptide(L)'
;MRCKALPLWLPSRPMSPRTRVLAIVALAALAAVAGVVGVTLLQTRGETTTAPGAVTAPRKGAPPLQLDFGVRDDAEVRALTRAAKLYNAGRRAAAAPIFARYHSLEAQIGTAFATWPGHALDDLKRLVAAHPQSALAELHLGWAYYWTGRNADAAAAWKRAEAVQPDTPFAVDAESVLYADRDVPGRPPVVLPYSAPASLARLPASRQLAVLAQGAAAPEARAKLLYGVALQRLGRSLSAERQFAAAAKLAPDDPVAQVAAAVGRFTKARPQRAFGKLGPLTAVFPHDPIVRFHLALLLLWTGQKKLGAQQFRLTVADNPKSMYAKQARAFLADLAKNGTS
;
A
#
# COMPACT_ATOMS: atom_id res chain seq x y z
N MET A 1 -56.08 -6.17 46.53
CA MET A 1 -54.99 -5.20 46.25
C MET A 1 -54.56 -5.30 44.76
N ARG A 2 -54.90 -4.28 43.96
CA ARG A 2 -54.67 -4.26 42.52
C ARG A 2 -53.38 -3.45 42.26
N CYS A 3 -52.33 -4.08 41.77
CA CYS A 3 -51.16 -3.37 41.26
C CYS A 3 -51.47 -2.72 39.92
N LYS A 4 -51.40 -1.39 39.86
CA LYS A 4 -51.47 -0.59 38.63
C LYS A 4 -50.15 -0.65 37.91
N ALA A 5 -50.13 -1.15 36.65
CA ALA A 5 -49.01 -1.02 35.73
C ALA A 5 -48.93 0.43 35.20
N LEU A 6 -47.75 1.03 35.29
CA LEU A 6 -47.42 2.32 34.66
C LEU A 6 -47.11 2.13 33.19
N PRO A 7 -47.61 2.95 32.26
CA PRO A 7 -47.26 2.89 30.85
C PRO A 7 -45.94 3.62 30.62
N LEU A 8 -44.92 2.88 30.19
CA LEU A 8 -43.66 3.43 29.62
C LEU A 8 -43.94 3.97 28.21
N TRP A 9 -44.32 5.23 28.13
CA TRP A 9 -44.32 5.98 26.86
C TRP A 9 -43.13 6.94 26.87
N LEU A 10 -41.98 6.49 26.29
CA LEU A 10 -40.87 7.36 25.95
C LEU A 10 -41.05 7.84 24.50
N PRO A 11 -41.13 9.16 24.27
CA PRO A 11 -41.14 9.67 22.91
C PRO A 11 -39.77 9.40 22.26
N SER A 12 -39.75 8.57 21.22
CA SER A 12 -38.56 8.35 20.37
C SER A 12 -38.22 9.65 19.64
N ARG A 13 -37.32 10.45 20.19
CA ARG A 13 -36.69 11.55 19.41
C ARG A 13 -36.00 10.94 18.18
N PRO A 14 -36.25 11.47 16.98
CA PRO A 14 -35.54 11.01 15.81
C PRO A 14 -34.03 11.26 15.99
N MET A 15 -33.22 10.19 15.95
CA MET A 15 -31.76 10.28 16.02
C MET A 15 -31.26 11.08 14.84
N SER A 16 -30.30 11.97 15.10
CA SER A 16 -29.67 12.75 14.03
C SER A 16 -28.95 11.82 13.03
N PRO A 17 -28.80 12.24 11.78
CA PRO A 17 -28.07 11.43 10.79
C PRO A 17 -26.68 10.97 11.29
N ARG A 18 -25.98 11.83 12.03
CA ARG A 18 -24.67 11.51 12.64
C ARG A 18 -24.76 10.38 13.68
N THR A 19 -25.79 10.37 14.50
CA THR A 19 -25.98 9.31 15.52
C THR A 19 -26.37 7.98 14.86
N ARG A 20 -27.13 8.00 13.76
CA ARG A 20 -27.45 6.80 12.97
C ARG A 20 -26.20 6.21 12.29
N VAL A 21 -25.36 7.05 11.69
CA VAL A 21 -24.10 6.62 11.08
C VAL A 21 -23.18 5.97 12.11
N LEU A 22 -23.01 6.57 13.28
CA LEU A 22 -22.18 6.01 14.36
C LEU A 22 -22.73 4.68 14.90
N ALA A 23 -24.07 4.55 15.05
CA ALA A 23 -24.69 3.31 15.52
C ALA A 23 -24.59 2.17 14.50
N ILE A 24 -24.77 2.46 13.19
CA ILE A 24 -24.64 1.48 12.10
C ILE A 24 -23.18 1.05 11.93
N VAL A 25 -22.22 1.98 12.03
CA VAL A 25 -20.78 1.67 11.97
C VAL A 25 -20.36 0.76 13.14
N ALA A 26 -20.91 0.95 14.35
CA ALA A 26 -20.61 0.10 15.51
C ALA A 26 -21.18 -1.32 15.37
N LEU A 27 -22.41 -1.47 14.88
CA LEU A 27 -23.07 -2.78 14.66
C LEU A 27 -22.48 -3.55 13.48
N ALA A 28 -22.18 -2.88 12.37
CA ALA A 28 -21.59 -3.51 11.19
C ALA A 28 -20.12 -3.92 11.40
N ALA A 29 -19.38 -3.20 12.27
CA ALA A 29 -18.01 -3.59 12.65
C ALA A 29 -17.98 -4.95 13.38
N LEU A 30 -18.95 -5.25 14.21
CA LEU A 30 -19.06 -6.55 14.91
C LEU A 30 -19.36 -7.71 13.95
N ALA A 31 -20.21 -7.51 12.95
CA ALA A 31 -20.55 -8.55 11.97
C ALA A 31 -19.44 -8.80 10.94
N ALA A 32 -18.74 -7.74 10.48
CA ALA A 32 -17.63 -7.83 9.53
C ALA A 32 -16.39 -8.48 10.17
N VAL A 33 -16.11 -8.21 11.44
CA VAL A 33 -15.00 -8.84 12.18
C VAL A 33 -15.25 -10.34 12.35
N ALA A 34 -16.48 -10.79 12.61
CA ALA A 34 -16.81 -12.20 12.76
C ALA A 34 -16.66 -12.97 11.42
N GLY A 35 -17.03 -12.36 10.28
CA GLY A 35 -16.89 -12.97 8.97
C GLY A 35 -15.43 -13.08 8.49
N VAL A 36 -14.64 -12.01 8.67
CA VAL A 36 -13.23 -11.96 8.24
C VAL A 36 -12.34 -12.81 9.15
N VAL A 37 -12.57 -12.77 10.47
CA VAL A 37 -11.82 -13.62 11.43
C VAL A 37 -12.11 -15.10 11.21
N GLY A 38 -13.36 -15.48 10.89
CA GLY A 38 -13.74 -16.86 10.61
C GLY A 38 -13.03 -17.42 9.36
N VAL A 39 -12.95 -16.63 8.27
CA VAL A 39 -12.27 -17.04 7.03
C VAL A 39 -10.75 -17.10 7.22
N THR A 40 -10.17 -16.14 7.95
CA THR A 40 -8.71 -16.10 8.20
C THR A 40 -8.26 -17.29 9.07
N LEU A 41 -9.05 -17.67 10.10
CA LEU A 41 -8.73 -18.83 10.97
C LEU A 41 -8.89 -20.18 10.26
N LEU A 42 -9.73 -20.29 9.23
CA LEU A 42 -9.87 -21.50 8.41
C LEU A 42 -8.74 -21.65 7.38
N GLN A 43 -8.16 -20.55 6.90
CA GLN A 43 -7.05 -20.57 5.94
C GLN A 43 -5.69 -20.82 6.60
N THR A 44 -5.48 -20.47 7.88
CA THR A 44 -4.21 -20.71 8.59
C THR A 44 -3.99 -22.18 9.01
N ARG A 45 -4.95 -23.06 8.81
CA ARG A 45 -4.80 -24.50 9.12
C ARG A 45 -4.12 -25.34 8.04
N GLY A 46 -3.72 -24.74 6.92
CA GLY A 46 -3.06 -25.42 5.79
C GLY A 46 -1.63 -25.02 5.51
N GLU A 47 -1.05 -24.08 6.25
CA GLU A 47 0.35 -23.70 6.05
C GLU A 47 1.28 -24.69 6.75
N THR A 48 1.94 -25.52 5.96
CA THR A 48 3.15 -26.23 6.36
C THR A 48 4.18 -25.19 6.81
N THR A 49 4.34 -25.04 8.10
CA THR A 49 5.37 -24.21 8.73
C THR A 49 6.74 -24.76 8.30
N THR A 50 7.33 -24.18 7.26
CA THR A 50 8.74 -24.38 6.95
C THR A 50 9.53 -23.82 8.12
N ALA A 51 10.27 -24.66 8.81
CA ALA A 51 11.03 -24.31 9.99
C ALA A 51 11.89 -23.05 9.72
N PRO A 52 11.89 -22.04 10.62
CA PRO A 52 12.75 -20.87 10.45
C PRO A 52 14.21 -21.33 10.61
N GLY A 53 15.00 -21.25 9.56
CA GLY A 53 16.43 -21.43 9.67
C GLY A 53 17.12 -22.31 8.62
N ALA A 54 16.42 -22.97 7.71
CA ALA A 54 17.09 -23.74 6.66
C ALA A 54 17.80 -22.80 5.67
N VAL A 55 19.13 -22.85 5.67
CA VAL A 55 19.94 -22.24 4.60
C VAL A 55 19.66 -23.03 3.32
N THR A 56 19.13 -22.34 2.31
CA THR A 56 18.88 -22.97 1.00
C THR A 56 20.06 -22.74 0.07
N ALA A 57 20.13 -23.49 -1.04
CA ALA A 57 21.17 -23.26 -2.03
C ALA A 57 21.11 -21.80 -2.57
N PRO A 58 22.27 -21.19 -2.84
CA PRO A 58 22.32 -19.87 -3.46
C PRO A 58 21.54 -19.81 -4.78
N ARG A 59 20.86 -18.68 -5.02
CA ARG A 59 20.08 -18.48 -6.24
C ARG A 59 20.96 -18.08 -7.40
N LYS A 60 20.59 -18.52 -8.61
CA LYS A 60 21.28 -18.12 -9.83
C LYS A 60 21.02 -16.65 -10.15
N GLY A 61 21.99 -16.00 -10.81
CA GLY A 61 21.90 -14.60 -11.23
C GLY A 61 22.25 -13.62 -10.12
N ALA A 62 21.73 -12.41 -10.20
CA ALA A 62 21.97 -11.34 -9.25
C ALA A 62 20.64 -10.84 -8.66
N PRO A 63 20.65 -10.30 -7.42
CA PRO A 63 19.46 -9.73 -6.79
C PRO A 63 18.91 -8.56 -7.61
N PRO A 64 17.61 -8.23 -7.50
CA PRO A 64 17.05 -7.04 -8.12
C PRO A 64 17.58 -5.77 -7.45
N LEU A 65 17.88 -4.73 -8.23
CA LEU A 65 18.25 -3.41 -7.72
C LEU A 65 17.05 -2.47 -7.82
N GLN A 66 16.59 -1.99 -6.68
CA GLN A 66 15.45 -1.09 -6.54
C GLN A 66 15.92 0.26 -5.99
N LEU A 67 16.05 1.24 -6.86
CA LEU A 67 16.40 2.61 -6.50
C LEU A 67 15.17 3.50 -6.72
N ASP A 68 14.84 4.30 -5.71
CA ASP A 68 13.80 5.31 -5.77
C ASP A 68 14.38 6.66 -5.31
N PHE A 69 14.22 7.67 -6.13
CA PHE A 69 14.74 9.02 -5.90
C PHE A 69 13.62 10.03 -5.56
N GLY A 70 12.40 9.54 -5.42
CA GLY A 70 11.22 10.36 -5.16
C GLY A 70 10.99 11.39 -6.28
N VAL A 71 11.01 12.67 -5.90
CA VAL A 71 10.79 13.79 -6.85
C VAL A 71 12.07 14.47 -7.31
N ARG A 72 13.25 13.91 -6.98
CA ARG A 72 14.54 14.42 -7.46
C ARG A 72 14.69 14.15 -8.96
N ASP A 73 15.25 15.11 -9.69
CA ASP A 73 15.55 15.03 -11.12
C ASP A 73 16.86 15.77 -11.46
N ASP A 74 17.93 15.50 -10.72
CA ASP A 74 19.25 16.01 -10.98
C ASP A 74 20.06 15.07 -11.93
N ALA A 75 21.26 15.48 -12.29
CA ALA A 75 22.12 14.73 -13.21
C ALA A 75 22.54 13.37 -12.63
N GLU A 76 22.78 13.28 -11.32
CA GLU A 76 23.09 12.04 -10.63
C GLU A 76 21.91 11.06 -10.70
N VAL A 77 20.70 11.52 -10.34
CA VAL A 77 19.48 10.71 -10.39
C VAL A 77 19.26 10.13 -11.80
N ARG A 78 19.40 10.94 -12.84
CA ARG A 78 19.25 10.46 -14.22
C ARG A 78 20.30 9.42 -14.56
N ALA A 79 21.55 9.60 -14.12
CA ALA A 79 22.62 8.64 -14.34
C ALA A 79 22.38 7.33 -13.60
N LEU A 80 22.03 7.39 -12.29
CA LEU A 80 21.77 6.20 -11.47
C LEU A 80 20.52 5.45 -11.93
N THR A 81 19.47 6.16 -12.35
CA THR A 81 18.28 5.53 -12.96
C THR A 81 18.63 4.74 -14.22
N ARG A 82 19.48 5.30 -15.09
CA ARG A 82 19.98 4.59 -16.28
C ARG A 82 20.84 3.38 -15.91
N ALA A 83 21.73 3.52 -14.91
CA ALA A 83 22.57 2.43 -14.43
C ALA A 83 21.72 1.29 -13.83
N ALA A 84 20.70 1.61 -13.03
CA ALA A 84 19.77 0.62 -12.46
C ALA A 84 19.00 -0.14 -13.57
N LYS A 85 18.56 0.54 -14.63
CA LYS A 85 17.94 -0.10 -15.80
C LYS A 85 18.90 -1.06 -16.50
N LEU A 86 20.16 -0.66 -16.70
CA LEU A 86 21.19 -1.52 -17.29
C LEU A 86 21.45 -2.75 -16.40
N TYR A 87 21.59 -2.54 -15.10
CA TYR A 87 21.80 -3.61 -14.14
C TYR A 87 20.66 -4.64 -14.18
N ASN A 88 19.40 -4.18 -14.05
CA ASN A 88 18.21 -5.04 -14.05
C ASN A 88 17.96 -5.73 -15.41
N ALA A 89 18.52 -5.19 -16.50
CA ALA A 89 18.56 -5.84 -17.82
C ALA A 89 19.72 -6.85 -17.96
N GLY A 90 20.43 -7.19 -16.87
CA GLY A 90 21.58 -8.11 -16.89
C GLY A 90 22.90 -7.49 -17.38
N ARG A 91 22.92 -6.22 -17.75
CA ARG A 91 24.09 -5.51 -18.31
C ARG A 91 24.95 -4.88 -17.20
N ARG A 92 25.35 -5.70 -16.22
CA ARG A 92 26.07 -5.25 -15.00
C ARG A 92 27.39 -4.54 -15.30
N ALA A 93 28.17 -5.07 -16.23
CA ALA A 93 29.45 -4.47 -16.64
C ALA A 93 29.27 -3.04 -17.19
N ALA A 94 28.14 -2.75 -17.84
CA ALA A 94 27.84 -1.42 -18.34
C ALA A 94 27.30 -0.49 -17.25
N ALA A 95 26.66 -1.04 -16.21
CA ALA A 95 26.13 -0.27 -15.08
C ALA A 95 27.24 0.13 -14.08
N ALA A 96 28.19 -0.75 -13.81
CA ALA A 96 29.25 -0.58 -12.81
C ALA A 96 29.98 0.77 -12.90
N PRO A 97 30.54 1.19 -14.06
CA PRO A 97 31.28 2.45 -14.16
C PRO A 97 30.40 3.70 -13.97
N ILE A 98 29.07 3.57 -14.13
CA ILE A 98 28.15 4.68 -13.89
C ILE A 98 27.94 4.84 -12.40
N PHE A 99 27.68 3.74 -11.66
CA PHE A 99 27.55 3.79 -10.21
C PHE A 99 28.84 4.31 -9.53
N ALA A 100 30.00 3.85 -9.96
CA ALA A 100 31.29 4.21 -9.38
C ALA A 100 31.64 5.71 -9.48
N ARG A 101 30.91 6.51 -10.26
CA ARG A 101 31.12 7.97 -10.38
C ARG A 101 30.52 8.76 -9.22
N TYR A 102 29.65 8.16 -8.42
CA TYR A 102 28.89 8.86 -7.38
C TYR A 102 29.10 8.21 -6.01
N HIS A 103 28.88 9.00 -4.95
CA HIS A 103 29.12 8.61 -3.57
C HIS A 103 27.85 8.54 -2.73
N SER A 104 26.67 8.77 -3.34
CA SER A 104 25.40 8.60 -2.64
C SER A 104 25.19 7.14 -2.21
N LEU A 105 24.37 6.91 -1.21
CA LEU A 105 24.07 5.55 -0.73
C LEU A 105 23.50 4.67 -1.84
N GLU A 106 22.66 5.25 -2.70
CA GLU A 106 22.09 4.58 -3.87
C GLU A 106 23.19 4.13 -4.86
N ALA A 107 24.19 4.98 -5.08
CA ALA A 107 25.32 4.66 -5.95
C ALA A 107 26.21 3.56 -5.34
N GLN A 108 26.48 3.62 -4.04
CA GLN A 108 27.28 2.61 -3.34
C GLN A 108 26.58 1.24 -3.34
N ILE A 109 25.27 1.19 -3.12
CA ILE A 109 24.48 -0.05 -3.24
C ILE A 109 24.51 -0.57 -4.67
N GLY A 110 24.32 0.32 -5.66
CA GLY A 110 24.44 -0.03 -7.07
C GLY A 110 25.80 -0.61 -7.44
N THR A 111 26.89 -0.06 -6.90
CA THR A 111 28.26 -0.56 -7.08
C THR A 111 28.42 -1.95 -6.47
N ALA A 112 27.96 -2.16 -5.22
CA ALA A 112 28.01 -3.46 -4.57
C ALA A 112 27.28 -4.54 -5.40
N PHE A 113 26.09 -4.22 -5.89
CA PHE A 113 25.32 -5.17 -6.71
C PHE A 113 25.92 -5.39 -8.10
N ALA A 114 26.53 -4.38 -8.72
CA ALA A 114 27.16 -4.54 -10.03
C ALA A 114 28.32 -5.54 -10.01
N THR A 115 28.98 -5.70 -8.86
CA THR A 115 30.07 -6.68 -8.64
C THR A 115 29.59 -8.03 -8.09
N TRP A 116 28.28 -8.27 -8.02
CA TRP A 116 27.69 -9.50 -7.49
C TRP A 116 28.23 -10.77 -8.18
N PRO A 117 28.53 -11.88 -7.43
CA PRO A 117 28.40 -12.02 -5.96
C PRO A 117 29.59 -11.45 -5.16
N GLY A 118 30.78 -11.33 -5.73
CA GLY A 118 32.02 -10.82 -5.17
C GLY A 118 31.95 -10.46 -3.68
N HIS A 119 32.29 -9.20 -3.36
CA HIS A 119 32.23 -8.67 -1.98
C HIS A 119 30.89 -8.01 -1.64
N ALA A 120 29.88 -8.12 -2.49
CA ALA A 120 28.62 -7.39 -2.38
C ALA A 120 27.92 -7.54 -1.00
N LEU A 121 27.88 -8.75 -0.45
CA LEU A 121 27.25 -8.97 0.86
C LEU A 121 27.98 -8.22 1.99
N ASP A 122 29.32 -8.21 1.99
CA ASP A 122 30.09 -7.53 3.02
C ASP A 122 30.07 -6.01 2.83
N ASP A 123 30.04 -5.54 1.60
CA ASP A 123 29.82 -4.14 1.26
C ASP A 123 28.48 -3.65 1.80
N LEU A 124 27.39 -4.38 1.57
CA LEU A 124 26.07 -4.05 2.07
C LEU A 124 25.98 -4.08 3.59
N LYS A 125 26.65 -5.04 4.26
CA LYS A 125 26.75 -5.03 5.73
C LYS A 125 27.43 -3.77 6.24
N ARG A 126 28.53 -3.33 5.60
CA ARG A 126 29.21 -2.06 5.94
C ARG A 126 28.32 -0.86 5.71
N LEU A 127 27.56 -0.82 4.60
CA LEU A 127 26.61 0.25 4.32
C LEU A 127 25.48 0.32 5.35
N VAL A 128 24.93 -0.81 5.77
CA VAL A 128 23.92 -0.87 6.84
C VAL A 128 24.50 -0.39 8.16
N ALA A 129 25.74 -0.79 8.50
CA ALA A 129 26.41 -0.33 9.72
C ALA A 129 26.66 1.19 9.71
N ALA A 130 27.01 1.75 8.55
CA ALA A 130 27.21 3.19 8.37
C ALA A 130 25.88 3.99 8.31
N HIS A 131 24.79 3.33 7.87
CA HIS A 131 23.49 3.94 7.68
C HIS A 131 22.36 3.14 8.38
N PRO A 132 22.38 2.98 9.71
CA PRO A 132 21.51 2.07 10.46
C PRO A 132 20.02 2.44 10.40
N GLN A 133 19.70 3.67 9.97
CA GLN A 133 18.32 4.15 9.79
C GLN A 133 17.89 4.15 8.31
N SER A 134 18.60 3.44 7.42
CA SER A 134 18.27 3.42 6.00
C SER A 134 17.47 2.17 5.61
N ALA A 135 16.18 2.35 5.29
CA ALA A 135 15.35 1.28 4.72
C ALA A 135 15.89 0.81 3.36
N LEU A 136 16.48 1.71 2.57
CA LEU A 136 17.14 1.36 1.31
C LEU A 136 18.27 0.34 1.52
N ALA A 137 19.16 0.59 2.48
CA ALA A 137 20.28 -0.29 2.77
C ALA A 137 19.81 -1.65 3.31
N GLU A 138 18.87 -1.65 4.26
CA GLU A 138 18.29 -2.88 4.83
C GLU A 138 17.52 -3.71 3.80
N LEU A 139 16.76 -3.07 2.90
CA LEU A 139 16.06 -3.76 1.81
C LEU A 139 17.06 -4.54 0.93
N HIS A 140 18.16 -3.89 0.54
CA HIS A 140 19.16 -4.49 -0.35
C HIS A 140 20.02 -5.53 0.35
N LEU A 141 20.33 -5.34 1.63
CA LEU A 141 20.96 -6.39 2.46
C LEU A 141 20.06 -7.64 2.54
N GLY A 142 18.75 -7.45 2.70
CA GLY A 142 17.77 -8.54 2.65
C GLY A 142 17.81 -9.30 1.31
N TRP A 143 17.86 -8.58 0.19
CA TRP A 143 18.02 -9.21 -1.12
C TRP A 143 19.33 -10.00 -1.25
N ALA A 144 20.44 -9.46 -0.76
CA ALA A 144 21.73 -10.16 -0.80
C ALA A 144 21.70 -11.44 0.05
N TYR A 145 21.12 -11.40 1.26
CA TYR A 145 20.91 -12.60 2.07
C TYR A 145 20.02 -13.62 1.38
N TYR A 146 18.92 -13.18 0.76
CA TYR A 146 18.00 -14.08 0.06
C TYR A 146 18.67 -14.78 -1.13
N TRP A 147 19.53 -14.09 -1.89
CA TRP A 147 20.28 -14.67 -3.01
C TRP A 147 21.38 -15.63 -2.56
N THR A 148 21.95 -15.43 -1.39
CA THR A 148 22.93 -16.36 -0.79
C THR A 148 22.28 -17.51 -0.01
N GLY A 149 20.95 -17.66 -0.05
CA GLY A 149 20.20 -18.74 0.62
C GLY A 149 19.96 -18.51 2.11
N ARG A 150 20.32 -17.36 2.66
CA ARG A 150 20.17 -17.00 4.07
C ARG A 150 18.78 -16.39 4.34
N ASN A 151 17.73 -17.20 4.18
CA ASN A 151 16.35 -16.72 4.16
C ASN A 151 15.90 -16.07 5.49
N ALA A 152 16.35 -16.57 6.64
CA ALA A 152 16.04 -16.00 7.95
C ALA A 152 16.65 -14.60 8.12
N ASP A 153 17.91 -14.41 7.69
CA ASP A 153 18.59 -13.13 7.74
C ASP A 153 17.95 -12.13 6.77
N ALA A 154 17.52 -12.60 5.58
CA ALA A 154 16.78 -11.80 4.62
C ALA A 154 15.48 -11.27 5.22
N ALA A 155 14.67 -12.15 5.83
CA ALA A 155 13.42 -11.75 6.48
C ALA A 155 13.67 -10.76 7.64
N ALA A 156 14.74 -10.96 8.42
CA ALA A 156 15.12 -10.03 9.49
C ALA A 156 15.50 -8.65 8.94
N ALA A 157 16.29 -8.60 7.85
CA ALA A 157 16.68 -7.32 7.21
C ALA A 157 15.46 -6.60 6.63
N TRP A 158 14.53 -7.30 5.96
CA TRP A 158 13.30 -6.67 5.45
C TRP A 158 12.38 -6.15 6.55
N LYS A 159 12.25 -6.87 7.69
CA LYS A 159 11.54 -6.36 8.87
C LYS A 159 12.20 -5.09 9.43
N ARG A 160 13.53 -5.01 9.42
CA ARG A 160 14.23 -3.78 9.81
C ARG A 160 13.98 -2.64 8.82
N ALA A 161 13.99 -2.91 7.50
CA ALA A 161 13.65 -1.92 6.49
C ALA A 161 12.26 -1.28 6.73
N GLU A 162 11.24 -2.10 7.07
CA GLU A 162 9.92 -1.59 7.44
C GLU A 162 9.95 -0.73 8.72
N ALA A 163 10.79 -1.09 9.70
CA ALA A 163 10.80 -0.45 11.01
C ALA A 163 11.57 0.88 11.02
N VAL A 164 12.74 0.95 10.35
CA VAL A 164 13.65 2.11 10.46
C VAL A 164 13.16 3.34 9.69
N GLN A 165 12.54 3.13 8.51
CA GLN A 165 11.96 4.22 7.70
C GLN A 165 10.60 3.81 7.13
N PRO A 166 9.56 3.69 7.95
CA PRO A 166 8.27 3.12 7.56
C PRO A 166 7.49 3.96 6.53
N ASP A 167 7.88 5.22 6.34
CA ASP A 167 7.25 6.16 5.39
C ASP A 167 8.08 6.32 4.11
N THR A 168 8.55 5.20 3.55
CA THR A 168 9.37 5.16 2.34
C THR A 168 8.89 4.07 1.39
N PRO A 169 9.17 4.17 0.07
CA PRO A 169 8.90 3.10 -0.89
C PRO A 169 9.64 1.82 -0.52
N PHE A 170 10.84 1.91 0.05
CA PHE A 170 11.65 0.75 0.44
C PHE A 170 11.01 -0.09 1.55
N ALA A 171 10.31 0.56 2.49
CA ALA A 171 9.52 -0.15 3.51
C ALA A 171 8.31 -0.87 2.88
N VAL A 172 7.65 -0.26 1.89
CA VAL A 172 6.55 -0.89 1.13
C VAL A 172 7.04 -2.07 0.30
N ASP A 173 8.24 -1.95 -0.30
CA ASP A 173 8.86 -3.03 -1.04
C ASP A 173 9.27 -4.19 -0.12
N ALA A 174 9.85 -3.88 1.05
CA ALA A 174 10.16 -4.88 2.08
C ALA A 174 8.90 -5.62 2.57
N GLU A 175 7.82 -4.90 2.84
CA GLU A 175 6.51 -5.49 3.15
C GLU A 175 6.03 -6.41 2.01
N SER A 176 6.22 -6.01 0.76
CA SER A 176 5.79 -6.80 -0.39
C SER A 176 6.54 -8.13 -0.51
N VAL A 177 7.82 -8.15 -0.16
CA VAL A 177 8.63 -9.37 -0.17
C VAL A 177 8.34 -10.27 1.01
N LEU A 178 8.12 -9.70 2.19
CA LEU A 178 7.76 -10.46 3.40
C LEU A 178 6.42 -11.18 3.26
N TYR A 179 5.50 -10.65 2.45
CA TYR A 179 4.18 -11.21 2.16
C TYR A 179 4.04 -11.55 0.67
N ALA A 180 5.01 -12.27 0.13
CA ALA A 180 5.08 -12.65 -1.28
C ALA A 180 3.95 -13.60 -1.73
N ASP A 181 3.29 -14.27 -0.79
CA ASP A 181 2.06 -15.05 -1.01
C ASP A 181 0.87 -14.21 -1.51
N ARG A 182 0.97 -12.89 -1.36
CA ARG A 182 -0.02 -11.93 -1.86
C ARG A 182 0.45 -11.37 -3.19
N ASP A 183 -0.11 -11.90 -4.27
CA ASP A 183 0.32 -11.71 -5.67
C ASP A 183 0.50 -10.25 -6.13
N VAL A 184 -0.15 -9.29 -5.47
CA VAL A 184 -0.08 -7.88 -5.88
C VAL A 184 0.95 -7.13 -5.03
N PRO A 185 2.04 -6.63 -5.62
CA PRO A 185 3.04 -5.85 -4.90
C PRO A 185 2.49 -4.50 -4.45
N GLY A 186 3.15 -3.89 -3.48
CA GLY A 186 2.77 -2.59 -2.94
C GLY A 186 1.48 -2.62 -2.13
N ARG A 187 0.83 -1.47 -2.05
CA ARG A 187 -0.43 -1.25 -1.32
C ARG A 187 -1.56 -0.84 -2.27
N PRO A 188 -2.84 -1.17 -1.96
CA PRO A 188 -3.97 -0.80 -2.80
C PRO A 188 -4.06 0.73 -2.95
N PRO A 189 -4.18 1.25 -4.18
CA PRO A 189 -4.24 2.69 -4.41
C PRO A 189 -5.59 3.27 -3.97
N VAL A 190 -5.57 4.49 -3.45
CA VAL A 190 -6.77 5.34 -3.37
C VAL A 190 -6.99 5.97 -4.73
N VAL A 191 -8.14 5.71 -5.33
CA VAL A 191 -8.55 6.25 -6.63
C VAL A 191 -9.63 7.30 -6.41
N LEU A 192 -9.31 8.56 -6.70
CA LEU A 192 -10.24 9.67 -6.57
C LEU A 192 -11.08 9.86 -7.83
N PRO A 193 -12.35 10.31 -7.73
CA PRO A 193 -13.22 10.58 -8.88
C PRO A 193 -12.85 11.87 -9.63
N TYR A 194 -11.80 12.53 -9.21
CA TYR A 194 -11.29 13.77 -9.79
C TYR A 194 -9.75 13.77 -9.76
N SER A 195 -9.17 14.63 -10.58
CA SER A 195 -7.72 14.84 -10.67
C SER A 195 -7.34 16.21 -10.10
N ALA A 196 -6.04 16.38 -9.85
CA ALA A 196 -5.46 17.70 -9.63
C ALA A 196 -5.65 18.59 -10.87
N PRO A 197 -5.63 19.93 -10.72
CA PRO A 197 -5.76 20.85 -11.85
C PRO A 197 -4.73 20.55 -12.95
N ALA A 198 -5.14 20.64 -14.21
CA ALA A 198 -4.27 20.33 -15.36
C ALA A 198 -3.03 21.23 -15.43
N SER A 199 -3.11 22.46 -14.91
CA SER A 199 -1.95 23.37 -14.78
C SER A 199 -0.83 22.77 -13.93
N LEU A 200 -1.17 21.97 -12.92
CA LEU A 200 -0.21 21.32 -12.04
C LEU A 200 0.63 20.28 -12.79
N ALA A 201 0.03 19.55 -13.72
CA ALA A 201 0.72 18.52 -14.50
C ALA A 201 1.88 19.07 -15.37
N ARG A 202 1.91 20.36 -15.62
CA ARG A 202 2.98 21.04 -16.39
C ARG A 202 4.20 21.40 -15.55
N LEU A 203 4.10 21.33 -14.24
CA LEU A 203 5.20 21.65 -13.32
C LEU A 203 6.13 20.43 -13.14
N PRO A 204 7.40 20.63 -12.80
CA PRO A 204 8.28 19.57 -12.33
C PRO A 204 7.67 18.85 -11.12
N ALA A 205 7.94 17.56 -10.94
CA ALA A 205 7.35 16.72 -9.89
C ALA A 205 7.53 17.29 -8.48
N SER A 206 8.70 17.86 -8.17
CA SER A 206 8.98 18.52 -6.90
C SER A 206 8.07 19.73 -6.66
N ARG A 207 7.82 20.51 -7.70
CA ARG A 207 6.90 21.68 -7.63
C ARG A 207 5.45 21.24 -7.51
N GLN A 208 5.04 20.18 -8.24
CA GLN A 208 3.70 19.61 -8.07
C GLN A 208 3.46 19.20 -6.63
N LEU A 209 4.41 18.48 -6.03
CA LEU A 209 4.31 18.02 -4.64
C LEU A 209 4.25 19.19 -3.65
N ALA A 210 5.08 20.23 -3.86
CA ALA A 210 5.07 21.42 -3.01
C ALA A 210 3.73 22.17 -3.06
N VAL A 211 3.15 22.37 -4.26
CA VAL A 211 1.84 23.01 -4.42
C VAL A 211 0.73 22.19 -3.74
N LEU A 212 0.73 20.87 -3.90
CA LEU A 212 -0.24 20.00 -3.23
C LEU A 212 -0.08 20.04 -1.70
N ALA A 213 1.15 20.07 -1.19
CA ALA A 213 1.43 20.20 0.23
C ALA A 213 0.92 21.53 0.80
N GLN A 214 1.17 22.64 0.08
CA GLN A 214 0.68 23.95 0.46
C GLN A 214 -0.84 24.01 0.48
N GLY A 215 -1.52 23.48 -0.54
CA GLY A 215 -2.98 23.38 -0.58
C GLY A 215 -3.54 22.54 0.57
N ALA A 216 -2.86 21.45 0.92
CA ALA A 216 -3.27 20.57 2.01
C ALA A 216 -3.06 21.16 3.42
N ALA A 217 -2.37 22.29 3.56
CA ALA A 217 -2.28 23.01 4.84
C ALA A 217 -3.64 23.61 5.24
N ALA A 218 -4.46 24.00 4.27
CA ALA A 218 -5.82 24.48 4.52
C ALA A 218 -6.75 23.37 5.04
N PRO A 219 -7.82 23.70 5.78
CA PRO A 219 -8.82 22.74 6.28
C PRO A 219 -9.81 22.33 5.17
N GLU A 220 -9.29 21.90 4.03
CA GLU A 220 -10.04 21.45 2.87
C GLU A 220 -9.82 19.96 2.60
N ALA A 221 -10.90 19.16 2.65
CA ALA A 221 -10.83 17.72 2.49
C ALA A 221 -10.26 17.30 1.12
N ARG A 222 -10.71 17.95 0.04
CA ARG A 222 -10.27 17.65 -1.32
C ARG A 222 -8.76 17.86 -1.52
N ALA A 223 -8.21 18.97 -0.99
CA ALA A 223 -6.78 19.26 -1.07
C ALA A 223 -5.95 18.19 -0.33
N LYS A 224 -6.40 17.78 0.87
CA LYS A 224 -5.77 16.70 1.63
C LYS A 224 -5.82 15.36 0.89
N LEU A 225 -6.93 15.03 0.22
CA LEU A 225 -7.06 13.82 -0.58
C LEU A 225 -6.10 13.82 -1.77
N LEU A 226 -5.99 14.91 -2.51
CA LEU A 226 -5.06 15.05 -3.62
C LEU A 226 -3.60 14.92 -3.18
N TYR A 227 -3.23 15.56 -2.08
CA TYR A 227 -1.88 15.43 -1.51
C TYR A 227 -1.62 14.02 -0.98
N GLY A 228 -2.59 13.41 -0.29
CA GLY A 228 -2.51 12.03 0.18
C GLY A 228 -2.26 11.03 -0.94
N VAL A 229 -2.95 11.17 -2.09
CA VAL A 229 -2.71 10.32 -3.27
C VAL A 229 -1.31 10.55 -3.86
N ALA A 230 -0.83 11.80 -3.89
CA ALA A 230 0.54 12.09 -4.34
C ALA A 230 1.59 11.43 -3.44
N LEU A 231 1.41 11.51 -2.12
CA LEU A 231 2.27 10.84 -1.13
C LEU A 231 2.23 9.32 -1.28
N GLN A 232 1.04 8.74 -1.48
CA GLN A 232 0.89 7.30 -1.68
C GLN A 232 1.66 6.81 -2.92
N ARG A 233 1.61 7.57 -4.03
CA ARG A 233 2.37 7.25 -5.26
C ARG A 233 3.89 7.30 -5.06
N LEU A 234 4.35 8.11 -4.11
CA LEU A 234 5.77 8.18 -3.71
C LEU A 234 6.14 7.16 -2.62
N GLY A 235 5.28 6.17 -2.33
CA GLY A 235 5.52 5.17 -1.29
C GLY A 235 5.48 5.73 0.15
N ARG A 236 5.08 7.01 0.33
CA ARG A 236 4.98 7.67 1.64
C ARG A 236 3.65 7.37 2.30
N SER A 237 3.46 6.11 2.63
CA SER A 237 2.17 5.55 3.03
C SER A 237 1.64 6.09 4.35
N LEU A 238 2.52 6.34 5.36
CA LEU A 238 2.09 6.89 6.64
C LEU A 238 1.69 8.37 6.53
N SER A 239 2.44 9.14 5.74
CA SER A 239 2.07 10.51 5.44
C SER A 239 0.76 10.59 4.66
N ALA A 240 0.53 9.69 3.70
CA ALA A 240 -0.73 9.56 2.98
C ALA A 240 -1.90 9.21 3.93
N GLU A 241 -1.74 8.21 4.82
CA GLU A 241 -2.74 7.82 5.82
C GLU A 241 -3.17 9.02 6.67
N ARG A 242 -2.20 9.87 7.11
CA ARG A 242 -2.50 11.08 7.89
C ARG A 242 -3.36 12.07 7.11
N GLN A 243 -3.05 12.30 5.82
CA GLN A 243 -3.82 13.19 4.97
C GLN A 243 -5.25 12.66 4.72
N PHE A 244 -5.40 11.37 4.44
CA PHE A 244 -6.70 10.74 4.27
C PHE A 244 -7.53 10.77 5.55
N ALA A 245 -6.92 10.50 6.71
CA ALA A 245 -7.61 10.59 8.01
C ALA A 245 -8.04 12.04 8.32
N ALA A 246 -7.22 13.03 7.99
CA ALA A 246 -7.58 14.43 8.17
C ALA A 246 -8.73 14.85 7.23
N ALA A 247 -8.72 14.40 5.97
CA ALA A 247 -9.82 14.63 5.03
C ALA A 247 -11.14 14.05 5.54
N ALA A 248 -11.13 12.81 6.02
CA ALA A 248 -12.33 12.16 6.57
C ALA A 248 -12.88 12.84 7.82
N LYS A 249 -12.03 13.49 8.62
CA LYS A 249 -12.49 14.31 9.76
C LYS A 249 -13.19 15.59 9.31
N LEU A 250 -12.69 16.21 8.23
CA LEU A 250 -13.26 17.44 7.67
C LEU A 250 -14.57 17.19 6.91
N ALA A 251 -14.70 16.02 6.30
CA ALA A 251 -15.86 15.63 5.49
C ALA A 251 -16.37 14.24 5.92
N PRO A 252 -17.02 14.13 7.10
CA PRO A 252 -17.45 12.84 7.66
C PRO A 252 -18.53 12.14 6.81
N ASP A 253 -19.31 12.90 6.06
CA ASP A 253 -20.40 12.38 5.22
C ASP A 253 -19.97 12.18 3.74
N ASP A 254 -18.71 12.49 3.39
CA ASP A 254 -18.18 12.28 2.03
C ASP A 254 -17.64 10.85 1.88
N PRO A 255 -18.24 10.01 1.02
CA PRO A 255 -17.79 8.65 0.78
C PRO A 255 -16.35 8.60 0.27
N VAL A 256 -15.91 9.60 -0.51
CA VAL A 256 -14.53 9.65 -1.04
C VAL A 256 -13.52 9.78 0.10
N ALA A 257 -13.78 10.67 1.05
CA ALA A 257 -12.91 10.90 2.20
C ALA A 257 -12.89 9.69 3.15
N GLN A 258 -14.05 9.08 3.41
CA GLN A 258 -14.17 7.91 4.29
C GLN A 258 -13.47 6.68 3.68
N VAL A 259 -13.67 6.43 2.39
CA VAL A 259 -13.00 5.33 1.67
C VAL A 259 -11.49 5.54 1.65
N ALA A 260 -11.01 6.75 1.34
CA ALA A 260 -9.59 7.05 1.34
C ALA A 260 -8.95 6.80 2.72
N ALA A 261 -9.61 7.24 3.79
CA ALA A 261 -9.14 6.99 5.16
C ALA A 261 -9.16 5.51 5.56
N ALA A 262 -10.10 4.73 5.02
CA ALA A 262 -10.15 3.28 5.24
C ALA A 262 -9.01 2.56 4.50
N VAL A 263 -8.86 2.83 3.20
CA VAL A 263 -7.84 2.20 2.33
C VAL A 263 -6.43 2.59 2.75
N GLY A 264 -6.20 3.85 3.14
CA GLY A 264 -4.90 4.34 3.61
C GLY A 264 -4.35 3.58 4.82
N ARG A 265 -5.21 2.90 5.58
CA ARG A 265 -4.82 2.07 6.74
C ARG A 265 -4.31 0.67 6.38
N PHE A 266 -4.36 0.33 5.11
CA PHE A 266 -3.96 -1.01 4.67
C PHE A 266 -2.47 -1.23 4.88
N THR A 267 -2.15 -2.38 5.49
CA THR A 267 -0.83 -3.00 5.44
C THR A 267 -1.01 -4.49 5.16
N LYS A 268 -0.04 -5.11 4.51
CA LYS A 268 -0.09 -6.57 4.27
C LYS A 268 -0.03 -7.34 5.57
N ALA A 269 0.68 -6.84 6.57
CA ALA A 269 0.74 -7.43 7.90
C ALA A 269 -0.62 -7.39 8.64
N ARG A 270 -1.41 -6.34 8.44
CA ARG A 270 -2.68 -6.10 9.17
C ARG A 270 -3.77 -5.56 8.27
N PRO A 271 -4.21 -6.31 7.23
CA PRO A 271 -5.22 -5.85 6.27
C PRO A 271 -6.58 -5.58 6.92
N GLN A 272 -6.88 -6.26 8.03
CA GLN A 272 -8.12 -6.05 8.81
C GLN A 272 -8.31 -4.61 9.30
N ARG A 273 -7.23 -3.81 9.42
CA ARG A 273 -7.34 -2.38 9.77
C ARG A 273 -8.09 -1.58 8.69
N ALA A 274 -7.90 -1.93 7.42
CA ALA A 274 -8.61 -1.33 6.30
C ALA A 274 -10.01 -1.92 6.14
N PHE A 275 -10.14 -3.25 6.18
CA PHE A 275 -11.44 -3.92 6.06
C PHE A 275 -12.43 -3.51 7.15
N GLY A 276 -11.98 -3.40 8.41
CA GLY A 276 -12.82 -2.98 9.53
C GLY A 276 -13.34 -1.54 9.41
N LYS A 277 -12.71 -0.71 8.56
CA LYS A 277 -13.20 0.63 8.25
C LYS A 277 -14.01 0.68 6.95
N LEU A 278 -13.59 -0.05 5.92
CA LEU A 278 -14.24 -0.01 4.61
C LEU A 278 -15.52 -0.86 4.56
N GLY A 279 -15.53 -2.02 5.23
CA GLY A 279 -16.69 -2.91 5.25
C GLY A 279 -17.99 -2.22 5.67
N PRO A 280 -18.03 -1.54 6.85
CA PRO A 280 -19.22 -0.79 7.28
C PRO A 280 -19.71 0.27 6.30
N LEU A 281 -18.82 0.85 5.48
CA LEU A 281 -19.22 1.86 4.48
C LEU A 281 -20.13 1.29 3.40
N THR A 282 -20.12 -0.03 3.16
CA THR A 282 -21.06 -0.67 2.22
C THR A 282 -22.53 -0.57 2.68
N ALA A 283 -22.77 -0.47 3.97
CA ALA A 283 -24.11 -0.24 4.53
C ALA A 283 -24.46 1.26 4.61
N VAL A 284 -23.45 2.12 4.80
CA VAL A 284 -23.65 3.59 4.87
C VAL A 284 -23.86 4.19 3.48
N PHE A 285 -23.13 3.68 2.48
CA PHE A 285 -23.16 4.12 1.08
C PHE A 285 -23.42 2.93 0.14
N PRO A 286 -24.60 2.31 0.19
CA PRO A 286 -24.84 0.99 -0.44
C PRO A 286 -24.73 1.00 -1.97
N HIS A 287 -24.99 2.16 -2.60
CA HIS A 287 -24.99 2.32 -4.06
C HIS A 287 -23.83 3.21 -4.57
N ASP A 288 -22.91 3.59 -3.69
CA ASP A 288 -21.75 4.37 -4.13
C ASP A 288 -20.66 3.44 -4.69
N PRO A 289 -20.32 3.56 -5.98
CA PRO A 289 -19.39 2.66 -6.66
C PRO A 289 -17.96 2.76 -6.10
N ILE A 290 -17.58 3.87 -5.45
CA ILE A 290 -16.24 4.03 -4.84
C ILE A 290 -16.01 3.01 -3.74
N VAL A 291 -17.03 2.72 -2.92
CA VAL A 291 -16.92 1.81 -1.78
C VAL A 291 -16.65 0.39 -2.26
N ARG A 292 -17.48 -0.12 -3.18
CA ARG A 292 -17.34 -1.48 -3.74
C ARG A 292 -16.06 -1.63 -4.55
N PHE A 293 -15.69 -0.61 -5.33
CA PHE A 293 -14.47 -0.61 -6.10
C PHE A 293 -13.23 -0.77 -5.20
N HIS A 294 -13.14 0.01 -4.12
CA HIS A 294 -11.99 -0.08 -3.22
C HIS A 294 -12.03 -1.33 -2.34
N LEU A 295 -13.21 -1.85 -2.00
CA LEU A 295 -13.32 -3.16 -1.36
C LEU A 295 -12.78 -4.26 -2.27
N ALA A 296 -13.08 -4.21 -3.57
CA ALA A 296 -12.50 -5.12 -4.55
C ALA A 296 -10.98 -5.03 -4.60
N LEU A 297 -10.41 -3.82 -4.57
CA LEU A 297 -8.96 -3.64 -4.51
C LEU A 297 -8.35 -4.26 -3.24
N LEU A 298 -8.93 -4.02 -2.06
CA LEU A 298 -8.44 -4.63 -0.82
C LEU A 298 -8.45 -6.16 -0.90
N LEU A 299 -9.51 -6.74 -1.46
CA LEU A 299 -9.63 -8.18 -1.64
C LEU A 299 -8.56 -8.72 -2.60
N LEU A 300 -8.25 -8.02 -3.69
CA LEU A 300 -7.15 -8.40 -4.59
C LEU A 300 -5.79 -8.37 -3.88
N TRP A 301 -5.49 -7.31 -3.14
CA TRP A 301 -4.22 -7.16 -2.40
C TRP A 301 -4.07 -8.17 -1.24
N THR A 302 -5.13 -8.87 -0.89
CA THR A 302 -5.11 -9.97 0.09
C THR A 302 -5.25 -11.35 -0.56
N GLY A 303 -5.10 -11.46 -1.89
CA GLY A 303 -5.17 -12.72 -2.64
C GLY A 303 -6.59 -13.27 -2.86
N GLN A 304 -7.63 -12.55 -2.40
CA GLN A 304 -9.03 -12.99 -2.49
C GLN A 304 -9.64 -12.63 -3.86
N LYS A 305 -9.03 -13.12 -4.96
CA LYS A 305 -9.33 -12.72 -6.35
C LYS A 305 -10.80 -12.92 -6.72
N LYS A 306 -11.42 -14.05 -6.32
CA LYS A 306 -12.84 -14.34 -6.63
C LYS A 306 -13.79 -13.33 -5.98
N LEU A 307 -13.57 -13.02 -4.70
CA LEU A 307 -14.37 -12.03 -3.98
C LEU A 307 -14.13 -10.61 -4.53
N GLY A 308 -12.90 -10.28 -4.89
CA GLY A 308 -12.56 -9.03 -5.56
C GLY A 308 -13.30 -8.87 -6.89
N ALA A 309 -13.31 -9.93 -7.74
CA ALA A 309 -14.05 -9.93 -8.98
C ALA A 309 -15.56 -9.75 -8.76
N GLN A 310 -16.13 -10.36 -7.72
CA GLN A 310 -17.54 -10.16 -7.36
C GLN A 310 -17.84 -8.69 -7.02
N GLN A 311 -17.00 -8.04 -6.20
CA GLN A 311 -17.19 -6.63 -5.86
C GLN A 311 -17.01 -5.71 -7.07
N PHE A 312 -16.11 -6.02 -8.02
CA PHE A 312 -16.02 -5.29 -9.28
C PHE A 312 -17.28 -5.42 -10.14
N ARG A 313 -17.88 -6.62 -10.22
CA ARG A 313 -19.17 -6.80 -10.93
C ARG A 313 -20.28 -5.95 -10.30
N LEU A 314 -20.37 -5.91 -8.98
CA LEU A 314 -21.31 -5.06 -8.26
C LEU A 314 -21.02 -3.56 -8.49
N THR A 315 -19.75 -3.13 -8.52
CA THR A 315 -19.38 -1.76 -8.91
C THR A 315 -19.93 -1.37 -10.28
N VAL A 316 -19.85 -2.31 -11.25
CA VAL A 316 -20.39 -2.09 -12.60
C VAL A 316 -21.91 -2.05 -12.61
N ALA A 317 -22.57 -2.91 -11.82
CA ALA A 317 -24.02 -2.97 -11.75
C ALA A 317 -24.65 -1.75 -11.08
N ASP A 318 -24.06 -1.28 -9.94
CA ASP A 318 -24.57 -0.14 -9.18
C ASP A 318 -24.52 1.18 -9.99
N ASN A 319 -23.44 1.42 -10.74
CA ASN A 319 -23.32 2.63 -11.58
C ASN A 319 -22.48 2.37 -12.85
N PRO A 320 -23.09 1.84 -13.93
CA PRO A 320 -22.40 1.38 -15.14
C PRO A 320 -21.60 2.46 -15.88
N LYS A 321 -21.97 3.73 -15.70
CA LYS A 321 -21.36 4.89 -16.39
C LYS A 321 -20.25 5.55 -15.56
N SER A 322 -20.06 5.16 -14.30
CA SER A 322 -19.03 5.72 -13.44
C SER A 322 -17.63 5.41 -13.93
N MET A 323 -16.67 6.26 -13.55
CA MET A 323 -15.25 5.98 -13.79
C MET A 323 -14.79 4.68 -13.10
N TYR A 324 -15.36 4.38 -11.93
CA TYR A 324 -15.07 3.15 -11.20
C TYR A 324 -15.56 1.91 -11.93
N ALA A 325 -16.75 1.97 -12.57
CA ALA A 325 -17.22 0.88 -13.42
C ALA A 325 -16.32 0.65 -14.64
N LYS A 326 -15.82 1.72 -15.27
CA LYS A 326 -14.83 1.60 -16.35
C LYS A 326 -13.56 0.88 -15.89
N GLN A 327 -13.01 1.28 -14.76
CA GLN A 327 -11.81 0.64 -14.19
C GLN A 327 -12.07 -0.79 -13.73
N ALA A 328 -13.23 -1.05 -13.09
CA ALA A 328 -13.64 -2.38 -12.66
C ALA A 328 -13.70 -3.37 -13.85
N ARG A 329 -14.23 -2.93 -15.03
CA ARG A 329 -14.21 -3.77 -16.25
C ARG A 329 -12.79 -4.11 -16.70
N ALA A 330 -11.85 -3.18 -16.60
CA ALA A 330 -10.46 -3.45 -16.94
C ALA A 330 -9.84 -4.50 -16.00
N PHE A 331 -10.04 -4.37 -14.68
CA PHE A 331 -9.59 -5.39 -13.72
C PHE A 331 -10.23 -6.75 -13.95
N LEU A 332 -11.54 -6.80 -14.24
CA LEU A 332 -12.24 -8.06 -14.56
C LEU A 332 -11.68 -8.72 -15.82
N ALA A 333 -11.35 -7.94 -16.85
CA ALA A 333 -10.75 -8.46 -18.08
C ALA A 333 -9.32 -9.02 -17.81
N ASP A 334 -8.53 -8.36 -16.98
CA ASP A 334 -7.19 -8.85 -16.62
C ASP A 334 -7.25 -10.11 -15.74
N LEU A 335 -8.21 -10.18 -14.80
CA LEU A 335 -8.42 -11.38 -13.99
C LEU A 335 -8.87 -12.58 -14.86
N ALA A 336 -9.72 -12.35 -15.86
CA ALA A 336 -10.15 -13.40 -16.79
C ALA A 336 -8.99 -13.94 -17.64
N LYS A 337 -8.11 -13.07 -18.15
CA LYS A 337 -6.91 -13.47 -18.91
C LYS A 337 -5.94 -14.32 -18.08
N ASN A 338 -5.87 -14.09 -16.77
CA ASN A 338 -4.96 -14.79 -15.86
C ASN A 338 -5.59 -16.03 -15.20
N GLY A 339 -6.72 -16.54 -15.72
CA GLY A 339 -7.34 -17.79 -15.28
C GLY A 339 -7.98 -17.75 -13.87
N THR A 340 -8.39 -16.58 -13.41
CA THR A 340 -8.99 -16.36 -12.09
C THR A 340 -10.46 -15.92 -12.15
N SER A 341 -11.17 -16.30 -13.21
CA SER A 341 -12.63 -16.05 -13.38
C SER A 341 -13.48 -16.99 -12.54
#